data_25f6bc6f079e87664b78cdd87a27bf9b
#
_entry.id   25f6bc6f079e87664b78cdd87a27bf9b
#
_cell.length_a   1.000
_cell.length_b   1.000
_cell.length_c   1.000
_cell.angle_alpha   90.00
_cell.angle_beta   90.00
_cell.angle_gamma   90.00
#
_symmetry.space_group_name_H-M   'P 1'
#
loop_
_entity.id
_entity.type
_entity.pdbx_description
1 polymer ?
#
loop_
_entity_poly.entity_id
_entity_poly.type
_entity_poly.pdbx_seq_one_letter_code
_entity_poly.pdbx_strand_id
1 'polypeptide(L)'
;MDAVGFCSTFYRFPEGVACLWEAVVGRANPRWPRRSHHDDGVGLTWQLKDDLPAGRRVYYGKLLRGRPVLVALKLFPAFYALVRGRQRARHYLAEYEAGRMSLTAKRLMDAFAREHPQYTRELRANTFLLEPSRTREFERAMAELQQGLWIVKCEERYEPTFSYRWDLVESWLPELVAEGRVLSRTAALDRLVAGYVAGAVFTTPQRLRRIFGVPTSEIDACVSRLVRAGTLTDTPVVGWPGRWLVRYP
;
A
#
# COMPACT_ATOMS: atom_id res chain seq x y z
N MET A 1 9.44 -1.16 -10.99
CA MET A 1 8.88 -0.41 -9.83
C MET A 1 9.44 1.00 -9.74
N ASP A 2 10.72 1.22 -10.02
CA ASP A 2 11.32 2.56 -9.87
C ASP A 2 10.72 3.64 -10.79
N ALA A 3 10.26 3.27 -11.97
CA ALA A 3 9.63 4.21 -12.90
C ALA A 3 8.21 4.65 -12.48
N VAL A 4 7.44 3.74 -11.84
CA VAL A 4 6.03 4.01 -11.50
C VAL A 4 5.80 4.31 -10.02
N GLY A 5 6.78 4.07 -9.16
CA GLY A 5 6.74 4.29 -7.72
C GLY A 5 5.87 3.29 -6.95
N PHE A 6 4.64 3.07 -7.37
CA PHE A 6 3.73 2.05 -6.83
C PHE A 6 2.73 1.60 -7.89
N CYS A 7 2.22 0.38 -7.74
CA CYS A 7 1.21 -0.17 -8.63
C CYS A 7 0.27 -1.13 -7.88
N SER A 8 -0.93 -1.32 -8.41
CA SER A 8 -1.81 -2.41 -7.97
C SER A 8 -1.31 -3.75 -8.52
N THR A 9 -1.80 -4.86 -7.98
CA THR A 9 -1.52 -6.20 -8.54
C THR A 9 -2.46 -6.53 -9.70
N PHE A 10 -3.72 -6.85 -9.40
CA PHE A 10 -4.75 -7.21 -10.37
C PHE A 10 -5.87 -6.17 -10.48
N TYR A 11 -5.97 -5.26 -9.52
CA TYR A 11 -7.05 -4.28 -9.47
C TYR A 11 -6.69 -3.02 -10.24
N ARG A 12 -7.54 -2.64 -11.19
CA ARG A 12 -7.39 -1.38 -11.91
C ARG A 12 -8.03 -0.23 -11.13
N PHE A 13 -7.21 0.72 -10.71
CA PHE A 13 -7.70 1.96 -10.13
C PHE A 13 -8.21 2.92 -11.22
N PRO A 14 -9.44 3.45 -11.10
CA PRO A 14 -9.96 4.41 -12.08
C PRO A 14 -9.17 5.73 -12.11
N GLU A 15 -8.38 5.99 -11.09
CA GLU A 15 -7.50 7.15 -10.98
C GLU A 15 -6.22 7.03 -11.83
N GLY A 16 -5.95 5.88 -12.46
CA GLY A 16 -4.79 5.69 -13.34
C GLY A 16 -3.53 5.21 -12.61
N VAL A 17 -3.67 4.56 -11.46
CA VAL A 17 -2.54 3.84 -10.83
C VAL A 17 -2.16 2.67 -11.72
N ALA A 18 -0.87 2.51 -12.00
CA ALA A 18 -0.36 1.38 -12.79
C ALA A 18 -0.82 0.03 -12.23
N CYS A 19 -1.03 -0.95 -13.10
CA CYS A 19 -1.45 -2.30 -12.73
C CYS A 19 -0.38 -3.30 -13.19
N LEU A 20 0.12 -4.12 -12.27
CA LEU A 20 1.14 -5.12 -12.56
C LEU A 20 0.65 -6.13 -13.61
N TRP A 21 -0.58 -6.62 -13.48
CA TRP A 21 -1.15 -7.57 -14.44
C TRP A 21 -1.27 -6.97 -15.84
N GLU A 22 -1.69 -5.71 -15.99
CA GLU A 22 -1.71 -5.02 -17.28
C GLU A 22 -0.30 -4.93 -17.89
N ALA A 23 0.70 -4.65 -17.06
CA ALA A 23 2.10 -4.57 -17.50
C ALA A 23 2.65 -5.95 -17.92
N VAL A 24 2.34 -7.01 -17.18
CA VAL A 24 2.74 -8.39 -17.50
C VAL A 24 2.11 -8.87 -18.80
N VAL A 25 0.81 -8.61 -18.99
CA VAL A 25 0.08 -9.01 -20.21
C VAL A 25 0.41 -8.12 -21.40
N GLY A 26 0.99 -6.93 -21.18
CA GLY A 26 1.30 -5.94 -22.24
C GLY A 26 0.07 -5.28 -22.85
N ARG A 27 -1.07 -5.30 -22.14
CA ARG A 27 -2.34 -4.78 -22.64
C ARG A 27 -3.15 -4.13 -21.54
N ALA A 28 -3.74 -2.97 -21.81
CA ALA A 28 -4.66 -2.31 -20.91
C ALA A 28 -5.97 -3.08 -20.76
N ASN A 29 -6.46 -3.15 -19.54
CA ASN A 29 -7.74 -3.77 -19.16
C ASN A 29 -7.94 -5.18 -19.77
N PRO A 30 -7.01 -6.14 -19.54
CA PRO A 30 -7.14 -7.49 -20.07
C PRO A 30 -8.36 -8.17 -19.43
N ARG A 31 -9.03 -9.02 -20.21
CA ARG A 31 -10.15 -9.83 -19.70
C ARG A 31 -9.59 -10.93 -18.81
N TRP A 32 -10.25 -11.16 -17.66
CA TRP A 32 -9.90 -12.27 -16.78
C TRP A 32 -10.06 -13.60 -17.53
N PRO A 33 -9.02 -14.46 -17.60
CA PRO A 33 -9.08 -15.69 -18.35
C PRO A 33 -10.02 -16.72 -17.68
N ARG A 34 -10.74 -17.51 -18.48
CA ARG A 34 -11.64 -18.56 -17.95
C ARG A 34 -10.90 -19.61 -17.13
N ARG A 35 -9.66 -19.94 -17.50
CA ARG A 35 -8.76 -20.88 -16.80
C ARG A 35 -7.57 -20.13 -16.22
N SER A 36 -7.82 -19.29 -15.23
CA SER A 36 -6.79 -18.39 -14.65
C SER A 36 -5.60 -19.14 -14.06
N HIS A 37 -5.78 -20.37 -13.55
CA HIS A 37 -4.69 -21.20 -13.02
C HIS A 37 -3.71 -21.72 -14.10
N HIS A 38 -4.07 -21.64 -15.36
CA HIS A 38 -3.26 -22.07 -16.50
C HIS A 38 -2.85 -20.88 -17.39
N ASP A 39 -3.07 -19.65 -16.95
CA ASP A 39 -2.73 -18.46 -17.70
C ASP A 39 -1.37 -17.93 -17.24
N ASP A 40 -0.41 -17.86 -18.15
CA ASP A 40 0.97 -17.46 -17.85
C ASP A 40 1.04 -16.03 -17.31
N GLY A 41 0.21 -15.10 -17.82
CA GLY A 41 0.16 -13.72 -17.35
C GLY A 41 -0.36 -13.62 -15.91
N VAL A 42 -1.38 -14.39 -15.58
CA VAL A 42 -1.90 -14.50 -14.22
C VAL A 42 -0.85 -15.16 -13.32
N GLY A 43 -0.24 -16.27 -13.75
CA GLY A 43 0.79 -16.99 -13.02
C GLY A 43 1.99 -16.11 -12.70
N LEU A 44 2.56 -15.42 -13.70
CA LEU A 44 3.69 -14.52 -13.51
C LEU A 44 3.33 -13.32 -12.59
N THR A 45 2.11 -12.79 -12.69
CA THR A 45 1.66 -11.70 -11.80
C THR A 45 1.60 -12.17 -10.35
N TRP A 46 1.08 -13.39 -10.10
CA TRP A 46 1.09 -14.00 -8.76
C TRP A 46 2.51 -14.20 -8.25
N GLN A 47 3.40 -14.79 -9.05
CA GLN A 47 4.79 -15.01 -8.70
C GLN A 47 5.49 -13.70 -8.32
N LEU A 48 5.40 -12.67 -9.16
CA LEU A 48 6.01 -11.35 -8.88
C LEU A 48 5.43 -10.70 -7.62
N LYS A 49 4.11 -10.85 -7.39
CA LYS A 49 3.45 -10.33 -6.17
C LYS A 49 4.00 -11.00 -4.90
N ASP A 50 4.50 -12.21 -4.98
CA ASP A 50 4.97 -12.98 -3.83
C ASP A 50 6.49 -12.90 -3.67
N ASP A 51 7.26 -13.07 -4.75
CA ASP A 51 8.73 -13.08 -4.73
C ASP A 51 9.33 -11.69 -4.42
N LEU A 52 8.76 -10.62 -4.99
CA LEU A 52 9.33 -9.28 -4.81
C LEU A 52 9.27 -8.78 -3.35
N PRO A 53 8.14 -8.94 -2.61
CA PRO A 53 8.09 -8.59 -1.20
C PRO A 53 8.93 -9.53 -0.32
N ALA A 54 8.90 -10.85 -0.56
CA ALA A 54 9.70 -11.82 0.19
C ALA A 54 11.21 -11.51 0.09
N GLY A 55 11.67 -11.13 -1.11
CA GLY A 55 13.04 -10.65 -1.35
C GLY A 55 13.31 -9.21 -0.90
N ARG A 56 12.42 -8.56 -0.18
CA ARG A 56 12.51 -7.15 0.26
C ARG A 56 12.85 -6.17 -0.87
N ARG A 57 12.37 -6.44 -2.08
CA ARG A 57 12.55 -5.55 -3.25
C ARG A 57 11.48 -4.49 -3.37
N VAL A 58 10.31 -4.75 -2.79
CA VAL A 58 9.17 -3.85 -2.71
C VAL A 58 8.41 -4.07 -1.40
N TYR A 59 7.64 -3.09 -0.96
CA TYR A 59 6.59 -3.30 0.05
C TYR A 59 5.31 -3.82 -0.64
N TYR A 60 4.59 -4.73 0.01
CA TYR A 60 3.28 -5.21 -0.41
C TYR A 60 2.27 -5.15 0.73
N GLY A 61 1.09 -4.59 0.48
CA GLY A 61 0.00 -4.53 1.46
C GLY A 61 -1.23 -3.79 0.97
N LYS A 62 -2.30 -3.81 1.76
CA LYS A 62 -3.60 -3.16 1.45
C LYS A 62 -3.57 -1.65 1.73
N LEU A 63 -2.63 -0.92 1.17
CA LEU A 63 -2.32 0.46 1.53
C LEU A 63 -3.25 1.49 0.87
N LEU A 64 -3.57 1.34 -0.41
CA LEU A 64 -4.42 2.30 -1.12
C LEU A 64 -5.88 1.85 -1.13
N ARG A 65 -6.73 2.57 -0.40
CA ARG A 65 -8.18 2.30 -0.32
C ARG A 65 -8.50 0.83 0.02
N GLY A 66 -7.68 0.20 0.86
CA GLY A 66 -7.83 -1.20 1.25
C GLY A 66 -7.53 -2.22 0.15
N ARG A 67 -6.95 -1.79 -0.97
CA ARG A 67 -6.55 -2.66 -2.08
C ARG A 67 -5.07 -3.01 -2.01
N PRO A 68 -4.69 -4.23 -2.41
CA PRO A 68 -3.30 -4.65 -2.47
C PRO A 68 -2.51 -3.84 -3.49
N VAL A 69 -1.37 -3.32 -3.06
CA VAL A 69 -0.43 -2.58 -3.91
C VAL A 69 1.00 -3.00 -3.62
N LEU A 70 1.83 -2.88 -4.63
CA LEU A 70 3.29 -2.95 -4.53
C LEU A 70 3.83 -1.52 -4.50
N VAL A 71 4.75 -1.23 -3.59
CA VAL A 71 5.37 0.09 -3.43
C VAL A 71 6.88 -0.04 -3.54
N ALA A 72 7.50 0.78 -4.39
CA ALA A 72 8.96 0.87 -4.45
C ALA A 72 9.51 1.31 -3.09
N LEU A 73 10.56 0.65 -2.60
CA LEU A 73 11.09 0.91 -1.25
C LEU A 73 11.48 2.36 -1.04
N LYS A 74 11.97 3.05 -2.08
CA LYS A 74 12.28 4.49 -2.02
C LYS A 74 11.09 5.40 -1.69
N LEU A 75 9.84 4.97 -1.97
CA LEU A 75 8.63 5.71 -1.62
C LEU A 75 7.99 5.25 -0.31
N PHE A 76 8.36 4.07 0.19
CA PHE A 76 7.77 3.51 1.40
C PHE A 76 7.90 4.45 2.62
N PRO A 77 9.04 5.12 2.88
CA PRO A 77 9.15 6.08 3.98
C PRO A 77 8.11 7.20 3.93
N ALA A 78 7.78 7.67 2.73
CA ALA A 78 6.76 8.71 2.55
C ALA A 78 5.34 8.18 2.85
N PHE A 79 5.02 6.94 2.44
CA PHE A 79 3.76 6.30 2.86
C PHE A 79 3.70 6.10 4.38
N TYR A 80 4.80 5.66 4.99
CA TYR A 80 4.87 5.50 6.44
C TYR A 80 4.64 6.84 7.16
N ALA A 81 5.31 7.90 6.73
CA ALA A 81 5.14 9.24 7.29
C ALA A 81 3.72 9.78 7.15
N LEU A 82 3.06 9.52 6.00
CA LEU A 82 1.70 9.97 5.74
C LEU A 82 0.67 9.26 6.64
N VAL A 83 0.85 7.95 6.86
CA VAL A 83 -0.10 7.09 7.60
C VAL A 83 0.21 7.07 9.10
N ARG A 84 1.46 6.89 9.48
CA ARG A 84 1.91 6.66 10.86
C ARG A 84 2.62 7.86 11.48
N GLY A 85 3.24 8.71 10.69
CA GLY A 85 4.06 9.80 11.19
C GLY A 85 5.18 9.27 12.11
N ARG A 86 5.25 9.77 13.34
CA ARG A 86 6.26 9.37 14.35
C ARG A 86 5.87 8.17 15.22
N GLN A 87 4.70 7.58 14.99
CA GLN A 87 4.21 6.47 15.80
C GLN A 87 5.09 5.22 15.63
N ARG A 88 5.14 4.39 16.71
CA ARG A 88 5.80 3.08 16.75
C ARG A 88 4.76 1.99 16.95
N ALA A 89 5.13 0.72 16.74
CA ALA A 89 4.22 -0.40 16.94
C ALA A 89 3.59 -0.38 18.36
N ARG A 90 4.35 -0.07 19.40
CA ARG A 90 3.85 0.04 20.79
C ARG A 90 2.73 1.06 21.01
N HIS A 91 2.53 2.01 20.10
CA HIS A 91 1.47 3.03 20.23
C HIS A 91 0.09 2.54 19.81
N TYR A 92 -0.06 1.25 19.46
CA TYR A 92 -1.36 0.67 19.10
C TYR A 92 -2.40 0.76 20.23
N LEU A 93 -1.97 0.71 21.49
CA LEU A 93 -2.87 0.88 22.65
C LEU A 93 -3.51 2.25 22.66
N ALA A 94 -2.72 3.32 22.45
CA ALA A 94 -3.24 4.68 22.38
C ALA A 94 -4.19 4.87 21.17
N GLU A 95 -3.96 4.18 20.06
CA GLU A 95 -4.89 4.19 18.91
C GLU A 95 -6.20 3.49 19.24
N TYR A 96 -6.16 2.38 19.98
CA TYR A 96 -7.35 1.69 20.45
C TYR A 96 -8.13 2.54 21.46
N GLU A 97 -7.47 3.10 22.47
CA GLU A 97 -8.08 3.97 23.48
C GLU A 97 -8.72 5.23 22.87
N ALA A 98 -8.13 5.75 21.81
CA ALA A 98 -8.68 6.88 21.04
C ALA A 98 -9.78 6.47 20.04
N GLY A 99 -10.22 5.21 20.02
CA GLY A 99 -11.25 4.70 19.12
C GLY A 99 -10.86 4.62 17.63
N ARG A 100 -9.56 4.70 17.31
CA ARG A 100 -9.06 4.62 15.93
C ARG A 100 -8.58 3.21 15.54
N MET A 101 -8.62 2.25 16.46
CA MET A 101 -8.33 0.85 16.22
C MET A 101 -9.46 -0.02 16.77
N SER A 102 -9.88 -1.03 16.00
CA SER A 102 -10.89 -1.98 16.46
C SER A 102 -10.36 -2.91 17.55
N LEU A 103 -11.26 -3.44 18.40
CA LEU A 103 -10.88 -4.40 19.45
C LEU A 103 -10.18 -5.64 18.87
N THR A 104 -10.63 -6.12 17.72
CA THR A 104 -10.03 -7.29 17.08
C THR A 104 -8.63 -6.99 16.54
N ALA A 105 -8.43 -5.82 15.93
CA ALA A 105 -7.09 -5.37 15.53
C ALA A 105 -6.15 -5.19 16.74
N LYS A 106 -6.66 -4.65 17.85
CA LYS A 106 -5.90 -4.53 19.12
C LYS A 106 -5.48 -5.92 19.65
N ARG A 107 -6.37 -6.91 19.64
CA ARG A 107 -6.04 -8.29 20.06
C ARG A 107 -4.97 -8.93 19.17
N LEU A 108 -5.02 -8.68 17.87
CA LEU A 108 -3.98 -9.11 16.94
C LEU A 108 -2.65 -8.43 17.26
N MET A 109 -2.65 -7.12 17.53
CA MET A 109 -1.44 -6.41 17.95
C MET A 109 -0.90 -6.90 19.31
N ASP A 110 -1.74 -7.27 20.26
CA ASP A 110 -1.32 -7.92 21.53
C ASP A 110 -0.59 -9.25 21.23
N ALA A 111 -1.06 -10.03 20.26
CA ALA A 111 -0.40 -11.26 19.85
C ALA A 111 0.97 -10.97 19.19
N PHE A 112 1.05 -9.99 18.29
CA PHE A 112 2.31 -9.56 17.70
C PHE A 112 3.31 -8.98 18.72
N ALA A 113 2.82 -8.27 19.73
CA ALA A 113 3.69 -7.74 20.79
C ALA A 113 4.32 -8.84 21.67
N ARG A 114 3.67 -10.01 21.78
CA ARG A 114 4.23 -11.17 22.48
C ARG A 114 5.21 -11.94 21.62
N GLU A 115 4.85 -12.16 20.35
CA GLU A 115 5.65 -12.94 19.42
C GLU A 115 5.40 -12.46 17.97
N HIS A 116 6.45 -12.27 17.21
CA HIS A 116 6.41 -12.01 15.78
C HIS A 116 7.76 -12.44 15.14
N PRO A 117 7.76 -12.87 13.88
CA PRO A 117 6.61 -13.02 12.98
C PRO A 117 5.77 -14.28 13.28
N GLN A 118 4.47 -14.27 12.90
CA GLN A 118 3.53 -15.38 13.08
C GLN A 118 2.84 -15.78 11.77
N TYR A 119 2.54 -17.08 11.61
CA TYR A 119 1.67 -17.54 10.53
C TYR A 119 0.20 -17.23 10.81
N THR A 120 -0.59 -17.09 9.74
CA THR A 120 -2.03 -16.77 9.84
C THR A 120 -2.79 -17.70 10.80
N ARG A 121 -2.50 -19.02 10.77
CA ARG A 121 -3.17 -20.00 11.62
C ARG A 121 -2.80 -19.80 13.11
N GLU A 122 -1.52 -19.56 13.39
CA GLU A 122 -1.03 -19.28 14.75
C GLU A 122 -1.65 -18.00 15.30
N LEU A 123 -1.65 -16.94 14.50
CA LEU A 123 -2.25 -15.67 14.87
C LEU A 123 -3.76 -15.81 15.16
N ARG A 124 -4.49 -16.58 14.36
CA ARG A 124 -5.91 -16.88 14.61
C ARG A 124 -6.11 -17.69 15.90
N ALA A 125 -5.24 -18.66 16.18
CA ALA A 125 -5.28 -19.45 17.41
C ALA A 125 -5.03 -18.56 18.65
N ASN A 126 -3.96 -17.76 18.60
CA ASN A 126 -3.54 -16.88 19.69
C ASN A 126 -4.55 -15.75 19.99
N THR A 127 -5.51 -15.51 19.11
CA THR A 127 -6.56 -14.49 19.25
C THR A 127 -7.98 -15.05 19.33
N PHE A 128 -8.12 -16.38 19.41
CA PHE A 128 -9.41 -17.08 19.47
C PHE A 128 -10.30 -16.83 18.25
N LEU A 129 -9.70 -16.72 17.06
CA LEU A 129 -10.37 -16.45 15.77
C LEU A 129 -10.31 -17.64 14.80
N LEU A 130 -10.10 -18.87 15.28
CA LEU A 130 -10.03 -20.07 14.44
C LEU A 130 -11.38 -20.45 13.81
N GLU A 131 -12.47 -20.18 14.51
CA GLU A 131 -13.82 -20.52 14.07
C GLU A 131 -14.12 -19.96 12.67
N PRO A 132 -14.68 -20.75 11.74
CA PRO A 132 -15.02 -20.28 10.38
C PRO A 132 -15.96 -19.08 10.38
N SER A 133 -16.89 -18.99 11.33
CA SER A 133 -17.81 -17.86 11.51
C SER A 133 -17.09 -16.53 11.78
N ARG A 134 -15.89 -16.56 12.33
CA ARG A 134 -15.06 -15.39 12.67
C ARG A 134 -14.08 -14.98 11.57
N THR A 135 -14.08 -15.68 10.42
CA THR A 135 -13.16 -15.38 9.32
C THR A 135 -13.26 -13.94 8.84
N ARG A 136 -14.47 -13.42 8.65
CA ARG A 136 -14.68 -12.03 8.20
C ARG A 136 -14.20 -10.99 9.22
N GLU A 137 -14.33 -11.29 10.51
CA GLU A 137 -13.82 -10.43 11.59
C GLU A 137 -12.29 -10.36 11.54
N PHE A 138 -11.63 -11.52 11.45
CA PHE A 138 -10.19 -11.62 11.30
C PHE A 138 -9.69 -10.86 10.06
N GLU A 139 -10.28 -11.10 8.88
CA GLU A 139 -9.87 -10.46 7.63
C GLU A 139 -10.02 -8.92 7.66
N ARG A 140 -11.08 -8.40 8.31
CA ARG A 140 -11.26 -6.94 8.49
C ARG A 140 -10.16 -6.36 9.37
N ALA A 141 -9.87 -7.00 10.51
CA ALA A 141 -8.82 -6.54 11.41
C ALA A 141 -7.43 -6.61 10.76
N MET A 142 -7.13 -7.68 10.01
CA MET A 142 -5.89 -7.78 9.23
C MET A 142 -5.80 -6.71 8.14
N ALA A 143 -6.91 -6.36 7.49
CA ALA A 143 -6.93 -5.28 6.52
C ALA A 143 -6.72 -3.90 7.18
N GLU A 144 -7.33 -3.66 8.34
CA GLU A 144 -7.13 -2.46 9.15
C GLU A 144 -5.66 -2.29 9.53
N LEU A 145 -5.04 -3.36 10.05
CA LEU A 145 -3.63 -3.34 10.43
C LEU A 145 -2.67 -3.11 9.24
N GLN A 146 -2.97 -3.68 8.08
CA GLN A 146 -2.20 -3.42 6.85
C GLN A 146 -2.36 -1.97 6.37
N GLN A 147 -3.58 -1.43 6.36
CA GLN A 147 -3.84 -0.04 5.98
C GLN A 147 -3.16 0.96 6.92
N GLY A 148 -3.12 0.63 8.21
CA GLY A 148 -2.41 1.40 9.23
C GLY A 148 -0.90 1.21 9.23
N LEU A 149 -0.32 0.42 8.32
CA LEU A 149 1.12 0.09 8.30
C LEU A 149 1.63 -0.44 9.65
N TRP A 150 0.81 -1.25 10.34
CA TRP A 150 1.21 -1.94 11.56
C TRP A 150 1.93 -3.24 11.24
N ILE A 151 1.38 -3.98 10.29
CA ILE A 151 1.87 -5.31 9.89
C ILE A 151 2.14 -5.39 8.39
N VAL A 152 2.99 -6.33 8.01
CA VAL A 152 3.33 -6.65 6.63
C VAL A 152 3.34 -8.16 6.41
N LYS A 153 2.97 -8.60 5.23
CA LYS A 153 3.19 -9.97 4.79
C LYS A 153 4.68 -10.13 4.45
N CYS A 154 5.39 -10.98 5.19
CA CYS A 154 6.82 -11.18 5.01
C CYS A 154 7.17 -12.46 4.26
N GLU A 155 6.29 -13.48 4.30
CA GLU A 155 6.57 -14.79 3.71
C GLU A 155 5.28 -15.52 3.33
N GLU A 156 5.38 -16.47 2.40
CA GLU A 156 4.35 -17.44 2.07
C GLU A 156 4.89 -18.85 2.25
N ARG A 157 4.07 -19.73 2.83
CA ARG A 157 4.37 -21.14 2.95
C ARG A 157 3.29 -21.93 2.22
N TYR A 158 3.71 -22.87 1.38
CA TYR A 158 2.81 -23.72 0.58
C TYR A 158 2.61 -25.11 1.21
N GLU A 159 3.60 -25.61 1.96
CA GLU A 159 3.57 -26.92 2.60
C GLU A 159 3.50 -26.81 4.14
N PRO A 160 2.78 -27.69 4.85
CA PRO A 160 1.81 -28.69 4.36
C PRO A 160 0.47 -28.07 3.93
N THR A 161 0.22 -26.79 4.22
CA THR A 161 -0.94 -26.02 3.79
C THR A 161 -0.55 -24.59 3.55
N PHE A 162 -1.17 -23.95 2.56
CA PHE A 162 -0.93 -22.55 2.24
C PHE A 162 -1.18 -21.66 3.44
N SER A 163 -0.21 -20.78 3.78
CA SER A 163 -0.33 -19.80 4.86
C SER A 163 0.59 -18.60 4.63
N TYR A 164 0.09 -17.42 4.93
CA TYR A 164 0.91 -16.22 5.02
C TYR A 164 1.58 -16.13 6.38
N ARG A 165 2.83 -15.62 6.40
CA ARG A 165 3.54 -15.19 7.58
C ARG A 165 3.54 -13.66 7.67
N TRP A 166 3.25 -13.13 8.84
CA TRP A 166 3.07 -11.72 9.10
C TRP A 166 4.06 -11.23 10.14
N ASP A 167 4.59 -10.04 9.93
CA ASP A 167 5.51 -9.38 10.86
C ASP A 167 5.08 -7.94 11.11
N LEU A 168 5.65 -7.31 12.14
CA LEU A 168 5.53 -5.88 12.33
C LEU A 168 6.30 -5.14 11.22
N VAL A 169 5.71 -4.08 10.67
CA VAL A 169 6.37 -3.27 9.64
C VAL A 169 7.71 -2.72 10.13
N GLU A 170 7.79 -2.30 11.39
CA GLU A 170 9.03 -1.76 11.95
C GLU A 170 10.13 -2.81 12.17
N SER A 171 9.77 -4.08 12.28
CA SER A 171 10.74 -5.19 12.35
C SER A 171 11.20 -5.65 10.97
N TRP A 172 10.29 -5.61 9.99
CA TRP A 172 10.58 -6.06 8.64
C TRP A 172 11.37 -5.04 7.81
N LEU A 173 11.10 -3.72 7.99
CA LEU A 173 11.70 -2.61 7.23
C LEU A 173 12.22 -1.50 8.19
N PRO A 174 13.12 -1.81 9.14
CA PRO A 174 13.50 -0.91 10.21
C PRO A 174 14.12 0.42 9.71
N GLU A 175 14.99 0.38 8.70
CA GLU A 175 15.66 1.58 8.18
C GLU A 175 14.67 2.50 7.47
N LEU A 176 13.75 1.93 6.67
CA LEU A 176 12.73 2.70 5.94
C LEU A 176 11.69 3.30 6.88
N VAL A 177 11.38 2.59 7.96
CA VAL A 177 10.52 3.12 9.03
C VAL A 177 11.22 4.26 9.77
N ALA A 178 12.51 4.14 10.05
CA ALA A 178 13.29 5.21 10.67
C ALA A 178 13.33 6.46 9.78
N GLU A 179 13.57 6.31 8.47
CA GLU A 179 13.47 7.40 7.49
C GLU A 179 12.06 8.03 7.49
N GLY A 180 11.00 7.21 7.47
CA GLY A 180 9.62 7.70 7.46
C GLY A 180 9.27 8.52 8.71
N ARG A 181 9.79 8.17 9.89
CA ARG A 181 9.53 8.89 11.15
C ARG A 181 10.09 10.30 11.20
N VAL A 182 11.12 10.60 10.42
CA VAL A 182 11.74 11.95 10.39
C VAL A 182 11.14 12.83 9.28
N LEU A 183 10.43 12.24 8.32
CA LEU A 183 9.73 13.00 7.29
C LEU A 183 8.52 13.75 7.88
N SER A 184 8.36 15.02 7.51
CA SER A 184 7.12 15.72 7.76
C SER A 184 6.00 15.19 6.87
N ARG A 185 4.74 15.28 7.34
CA ARG A 185 3.56 14.91 6.54
C ARG A 185 3.52 15.63 5.19
N THR A 186 3.90 16.92 5.18
CA THR A 186 3.98 17.74 3.98
C THR A 186 5.01 17.22 2.98
N ALA A 187 6.25 16.98 3.42
CA ALA A 187 7.31 16.45 2.57
C ALA A 187 6.97 15.02 2.05
N ALA A 188 6.33 14.22 2.89
CA ALA A 188 5.86 12.90 2.51
C ALA A 188 4.83 12.96 1.38
N LEU A 189 3.82 13.83 1.50
CA LEU A 189 2.80 14.00 0.46
C LEU A 189 3.40 14.54 -0.83
N ASP A 190 4.31 15.51 -0.76
CA ASP A 190 5.00 16.04 -1.94
C ASP A 190 5.80 14.95 -2.66
N ARG A 191 6.54 14.11 -1.93
CA ARG A 191 7.29 12.97 -2.49
C ARG A 191 6.39 11.93 -3.13
N LEU A 192 5.23 11.62 -2.52
CA LEU A 192 4.26 10.65 -3.05
C LEU A 192 3.57 11.16 -4.31
N VAL A 193 3.15 12.43 -4.32
CA VAL A 193 2.49 13.03 -5.49
C VAL A 193 3.46 13.13 -6.67
N ALA A 194 4.69 13.62 -6.44
CA ALA A 194 5.71 13.67 -7.48
C ALA A 194 6.04 12.28 -8.05
N GLY A 195 6.20 11.28 -7.17
CA GLY A 195 6.45 9.89 -7.57
C GLY A 195 5.29 9.28 -8.37
N TYR A 196 4.04 9.57 -7.98
CA TYR A 196 2.87 9.10 -8.72
C TYR A 196 2.77 9.74 -10.11
N VAL A 197 2.92 11.07 -10.21
CA VAL A 197 2.79 11.76 -11.50
C VAL A 197 3.91 11.35 -12.46
N ALA A 198 5.10 11.02 -11.95
CA ALA A 198 6.18 10.49 -12.78
C ALA A 198 5.80 9.19 -13.50
N GLY A 199 5.01 8.33 -12.86
CA GLY A 199 4.53 7.06 -13.45
C GLY A 199 3.21 7.19 -14.21
N ALA A 200 2.30 8.06 -13.78
CA ALA A 200 0.97 8.23 -14.36
C ALA A 200 0.94 9.15 -15.58
N VAL A 201 2.04 9.85 -15.88
CA VAL A 201 2.21 10.86 -16.92
C VAL A 201 1.40 12.12 -16.66
N PHE A 202 0.09 12.01 -16.41
CA PHE A 202 -0.79 13.12 -16.06
C PHE A 202 -1.87 12.72 -15.05
N THR A 203 -2.33 13.69 -14.27
CA THR A 203 -3.37 13.48 -13.23
C THR A 203 -4.17 14.76 -12.98
N THR A 204 -5.09 14.69 -12.02
CA THR A 204 -5.84 15.84 -11.50
C THR A 204 -5.78 15.88 -9.97
N PRO A 205 -5.94 17.05 -9.31
CA PRO A 205 -6.03 17.12 -7.84
C PRO A 205 -7.10 16.19 -7.27
N GLN A 206 -8.23 16.04 -7.96
CA GLN A 206 -9.31 15.14 -7.53
C GLN A 206 -8.89 13.67 -7.53
N ARG A 207 -8.13 13.22 -8.54
CA ARG A 207 -7.56 11.85 -8.58
C ARG A 207 -6.57 11.64 -7.45
N LEU A 208 -5.66 12.60 -7.21
CA LEU A 208 -4.69 12.54 -6.10
C LEU A 208 -5.39 12.40 -4.75
N ARG A 209 -6.43 13.20 -4.50
CA ARG A 209 -7.24 13.10 -3.29
C ARG A 209 -7.84 11.70 -3.10
N ARG A 210 -8.39 11.12 -4.16
CA ARG A 210 -8.98 9.77 -4.11
C ARG A 210 -7.94 8.68 -3.86
N ILE A 211 -6.74 8.82 -4.45
CA ILE A 211 -5.64 7.85 -4.28
C ILE A 211 -5.13 7.87 -2.85
N PHE A 212 -4.76 9.05 -2.35
CA PHE A 212 -4.07 9.18 -1.05
C PHE A 212 -5.02 9.32 0.14
N GLY A 213 -6.31 9.58 -0.08
CA GLY A 213 -7.31 9.69 0.98
C GLY A 213 -7.08 10.88 1.92
N VAL A 214 -6.43 11.94 1.44
CA VAL A 214 -6.13 13.14 2.23
C VAL A 214 -7.11 14.28 1.92
N PRO A 215 -7.28 15.29 2.82
CA PRO A 215 -8.13 16.44 2.59
C PRO A 215 -7.77 17.21 1.31
N THR A 216 -8.77 17.82 0.69
CA THR A 216 -8.60 18.61 -0.54
C THR A 216 -7.57 19.74 -0.32
N SER A 217 -7.64 20.43 0.81
CA SER A 217 -6.70 21.51 1.15
C SER A 217 -5.24 21.06 1.21
N GLU A 218 -4.98 19.83 1.69
CA GLU A 218 -3.61 19.27 1.70
C GLU A 218 -3.12 18.98 0.27
N ILE A 219 -3.99 18.46 -0.61
CA ILE A 219 -3.64 18.22 -2.02
C ILE A 219 -3.39 19.55 -2.74
N ASP A 220 -4.25 20.54 -2.57
CA ASP A 220 -4.11 21.84 -3.24
C ASP A 220 -2.82 22.55 -2.80
N ALA A 221 -2.49 22.51 -1.52
CA ALA A 221 -1.23 23.02 -0.99
C ALA A 221 -0.01 22.27 -1.52
N CYS A 222 -0.08 20.94 -1.61
CA CYS A 222 0.96 20.10 -2.20
C CYS A 222 1.18 20.44 -3.68
N VAL A 223 0.12 20.46 -4.47
CA VAL A 223 0.17 20.81 -5.90
C VAL A 223 0.78 22.19 -6.09
N SER A 224 0.34 23.19 -5.32
CA SER A 224 0.88 24.56 -5.38
C SER A 224 2.39 24.62 -5.07
N ARG A 225 2.90 23.81 -4.13
CA ARG A 225 4.33 23.71 -3.85
C ARG A 225 5.09 23.08 -5.01
N LEU A 226 4.60 21.95 -5.53
CA LEU A 226 5.26 21.20 -6.60
C LEU A 226 5.28 21.97 -7.93
N VAL A 227 4.23 22.75 -8.21
CA VAL A 227 4.19 23.63 -9.38
C VAL A 227 5.19 24.78 -9.23
N ARG A 228 5.21 25.44 -8.05
CA ARG A 228 6.22 26.50 -7.77
C ARG A 228 7.66 26.01 -7.81
N ALA A 229 7.88 24.76 -7.39
CA ALA A 229 9.20 24.13 -7.47
C ALA A 229 9.59 23.64 -8.87
N GLY A 230 8.73 23.81 -9.87
CA GLY A 230 8.96 23.32 -11.23
C GLY A 230 8.93 21.78 -11.34
N THR A 231 8.44 21.06 -10.34
CA THR A 231 8.32 19.60 -10.39
C THR A 231 7.13 19.15 -11.20
N LEU A 232 6.04 19.90 -11.13
CA LEU A 232 4.80 19.70 -11.88
C LEU A 232 4.44 20.95 -12.68
N THR A 233 3.71 20.74 -13.78
CA THR A 233 3.09 21.80 -14.57
C THR A 233 1.60 21.54 -14.65
N ASP A 234 0.79 22.59 -14.49
CA ASP A 234 -0.65 22.56 -14.76
C ASP A 234 -0.90 23.05 -16.19
N THR A 235 -1.27 22.13 -17.09
CA THR A 235 -1.35 22.39 -18.52
C THR A 235 -2.50 21.60 -19.18
N PRO A 236 -3.05 22.07 -20.31
CA PRO A 236 -3.94 21.23 -21.11
C PRO A 236 -3.20 20.03 -21.70
N VAL A 237 -3.89 18.89 -21.81
CA VAL A 237 -3.38 17.68 -22.46
C VAL A 237 -4.19 17.43 -23.72
N VAL A 238 -3.53 17.24 -24.85
CA VAL A 238 -4.17 17.03 -26.15
C VAL A 238 -5.11 15.82 -26.10
N GLY A 239 -6.35 16.01 -26.56
CA GLY A 239 -7.38 14.97 -26.54
C GLY A 239 -8.10 14.75 -25.19
N TRP A 240 -7.73 15.52 -24.15
CA TRP A 240 -8.34 15.41 -22.84
C TRP A 240 -8.89 16.77 -22.38
N PRO A 241 -10.18 16.89 -22.01
CA PRO A 241 -10.76 18.15 -21.59
C PRO A 241 -10.18 18.63 -20.25
N GLY A 242 -10.09 19.95 -20.09
CA GLY A 242 -9.65 20.58 -18.85
C GLY A 242 -8.13 20.71 -18.71
N ARG A 243 -7.70 21.03 -17.49
CA ARG A 243 -6.28 21.18 -17.14
C ARG A 243 -5.81 20.00 -16.31
N TRP A 244 -4.54 19.63 -16.52
CA TRP A 244 -3.95 18.44 -15.97
C TRP A 244 -2.58 18.73 -15.35
N LEU A 245 -2.31 18.05 -14.26
CA LEU A 245 -0.99 18.06 -13.67
C LEU A 245 -0.12 17.04 -14.42
N VAL A 246 0.98 17.49 -14.95
CA VAL A 246 2.00 16.68 -15.63
C VAL A 246 3.35 16.89 -14.95
N ARG A 247 4.25 15.90 -15.06
CA ARG A 247 5.63 16.09 -14.63
C ARG A 247 6.27 17.12 -15.58
N TYR A 248 7.00 18.08 -15.01
CA TYR A 248 7.86 18.94 -15.81
C TYR A 248 8.96 18.08 -16.48
N PRO A 249 9.26 18.26 -17.78
CA PRO A 249 10.27 17.49 -18.50
C PRO A 249 11.66 17.57 -17.86
#